data_09d09339974781e26c314f3201af9bf5
#
_entry.id   09d09339974781e26c314f3201af9bf5
#
_cell.length_a   1.000
_cell.length_b   1.000
_cell.length_c   1.000
_cell.angle_alpha   90.00
_cell.angle_beta   90.00
_cell.angle_gamma   90.00
#
_symmetry.space_group_name_H-M   'P 1'
#
loop_
_entity.id
_entity.type
_entity.pdbx_description
1 polymer ?
#
loop_
_entity_poly.entity_id
_entity_poly.type
_entity_poly.pdbx_seq_one_letter_code
_entity_poly.pdbx_strand_id
1 'polypeptide(L)'
;VPTGLGLISFIKEVVSKRNFEIQDILNAIQLADQEMFDNGIMAVGDISNMNHTFPFKLKSKLQYYTFVEYFDMLNPSWTERVIKQYNQVYNEAPSDGRHRRSAVPHAPYSVTPVLFDVINIVNNEQSVVSLHNEETTAENELFMSKSGGFVDFYNTLGNELNQFNPIGQSSIHYSLEHMDLNLRTLLVHNTM
;
A
#
# COMPACT_ATOMS: atom_id res chain seq x y z
N VAL A 1 -14.01 4.93 -12.70
CA VAL A 1 -12.70 5.37 -13.23
C VAL A 1 -12.50 4.68 -14.57
N PRO A 2 -12.13 5.39 -15.67
CA PRO A 2 -11.86 4.75 -16.94
C PRO A 2 -10.73 3.73 -16.85
N THR A 3 -10.91 2.56 -17.44
CA THR A 3 -9.88 1.53 -17.57
C THR A 3 -9.16 1.66 -18.92
N GLY A 4 -7.92 1.16 -19.00
CA GLY A 4 -7.17 1.11 -20.27
C GLY A 4 -6.28 2.33 -20.57
N LEU A 5 -6.20 3.32 -19.66
CA LEU A 5 -5.33 4.49 -19.82
C LEU A 5 -3.98 4.36 -19.08
N GLY A 6 -3.69 3.18 -18.53
CA GLY A 6 -2.49 2.90 -17.74
C GLY A 6 -2.59 3.36 -16.27
N LEU A 7 -1.67 2.85 -15.43
CA LEU A 7 -1.69 3.03 -13.99
C LEU A 7 -1.64 4.48 -13.55
N ILE A 8 -0.77 5.29 -14.12
CA ILE A 8 -0.60 6.70 -13.69
C ILE A 8 -1.86 7.52 -13.92
N SER A 9 -2.52 7.33 -15.06
CA SER A 9 -3.81 7.98 -15.34
C SER A 9 -4.90 7.50 -14.40
N PHE A 10 -4.92 6.20 -14.08
CA PHE A 10 -5.84 5.61 -13.11
C PHE A 10 -5.64 6.23 -11.71
N ILE A 11 -4.39 6.31 -11.22
CA ILE A 11 -4.08 6.91 -9.91
C ILE A 11 -4.51 8.37 -9.84
N LYS A 12 -4.23 9.17 -10.88
CA LYS A 12 -4.67 10.58 -10.96
C LYS A 12 -6.19 10.71 -10.81
N GLU A 13 -6.95 9.88 -11.50
CA GLU A 13 -8.42 9.86 -11.42
C GLU A 13 -8.90 9.43 -10.01
N VAL A 14 -8.32 8.39 -9.42
CA VAL A 14 -8.66 7.95 -8.07
C VAL A 14 -8.43 9.05 -7.06
N VAL A 15 -7.27 9.71 -7.09
CA VAL A 15 -6.93 10.79 -6.15
C VAL A 15 -7.88 11.97 -6.31
N SER A 16 -8.25 12.33 -7.55
CA SER A 16 -9.14 13.48 -7.82
C SER A 16 -10.59 13.26 -7.39
N LYS A 17 -11.05 12.01 -7.26
CA LYS A 17 -12.44 11.64 -6.98
C LYS A 17 -12.72 11.12 -5.58
N ARG A 18 -11.79 11.28 -4.63
CA ARG A 18 -11.91 10.75 -3.24
C ARG A 18 -12.84 11.55 -2.30
N ASN A 19 -13.72 12.40 -2.81
CA ASN A 19 -14.64 13.17 -1.97
C ASN A 19 -15.99 12.45 -1.82
N PHE A 20 -16.02 11.46 -0.92
CA PHE A 20 -17.26 10.77 -0.54
C PHE A 20 -17.62 11.13 0.89
N GLU A 21 -18.91 11.21 1.18
CA GLU A 21 -19.40 11.32 2.53
C GLU A 21 -19.03 10.07 3.33
N ILE A 22 -18.62 10.25 4.58
CA ILE A 22 -18.19 9.12 5.42
C ILE A 22 -19.27 8.04 5.55
N GLN A 23 -20.53 8.44 5.61
CA GLN A 23 -21.64 7.49 5.71
C GLN A 23 -21.76 6.60 4.47
N ASP A 24 -21.50 7.13 3.29
CA ASP A 24 -21.50 6.34 2.05
C ASP A 24 -20.37 5.31 2.04
N ILE A 25 -19.19 5.70 2.54
CA ILE A 25 -18.05 4.78 2.69
C ILE A 25 -18.43 3.65 3.66
N LEU A 26 -18.98 3.96 4.83
CA LEU A 26 -19.34 2.96 5.84
C LEU A 26 -20.43 2.02 5.32
N ASN A 27 -21.44 2.52 4.62
CA ASN A 27 -22.48 1.72 3.99
C ASN A 27 -21.89 0.78 2.92
N ALA A 28 -20.99 1.28 2.07
CA ALA A 28 -20.32 0.47 1.05
C ALA A 28 -19.47 -0.65 1.66
N ILE A 29 -18.75 -0.38 2.75
CA ILE A 29 -17.96 -1.39 3.49
C ILE A 29 -18.88 -2.51 3.99
N GLN A 30 -20.01 -2.16 4.63
CA GLN A 30 -20.94 -3.15 5.16
C GLN A 30 -21.55 -4.02 4.07
N LEU A 31 -21.95 -3.42 2.95
CA LEU A 31 -22.53 -4.14 1.81
C LEU A 31 -21.50 -5.07 1.18
N ALA A 32 -20.26 -4.61 0.97
CA ALA A 32 -19.19 -5.42 0.40
C ALA A 32 -18.81 -6.61 1.29
N ASP A 33 -18.74 -6.42 2.61
CA ASP A 33 -18.49 -7.50 3.58
C ASP A 33 -19.56 -8.59 3.49
N GLN A 34 -20.83 -8.20 3.47
CA GLN A 34 -21.95 -9.12 3.34
C GLN A 34 -21.96 -9.84 1.98
N GLU A 35 -21.73 -9.11 0.90
CA GLU A 35 -21.68 -9.67 -0.46
C GLU A 35 -20.56 -10.70 -0.60
N MET A 36 -19.37 -10.43 -0.06
CA MET A 36 -18.26 -11.38 -0.04
C MET A 36 -18.66 -12.67 0.69
N PHE A 37 -19.29 -12.55 1.86
CA PHE A 37 -19.73 -13.72 2.63
C PHE A 37 -20.81 -14.53 1.87
N ASP A 38 -21.81 -13.86 1.29
CA ASP A 38 -22.91 -14.51 0.55
C ASP A 38 -22.41 -15.23 -0.71
N ASN A 39 -21.29 -14.75 -1.29
CA ASN A 39 -20.61 -15.43 -2.41
C ASN A 39 -19.63 -16.54 -1.96
N GLY A 40 -19.62 -16.89 -0.66
CA GLY A 40 -18.85 -18.04 -0.13
C GLY A 40 -17.40 -17.72 0.20
N ILE A 41 -17.00 -16.45 0.21
CA ILE A 41 -15.67 -16.05 0.66
C ILE A 41 -15.60 -16.23 2.18
N MET A 42 -14.53 -16.84 2.69
CA MET A 42 -14.34 -17.10 4.11
C MET A 42 -13.19 -16.31 4.72
N ALA A 43 -12.22 -15.91 3.91
CA ALA A 43 -11.07 -15.12 4.37
C ALA A 43 -10.66 -14.10 3.30
N VAL A 44 -10.18 -12.95 3.77
CA VAL A 44 -9.80 -11.80 2.92
C VAL A 44 -8.45 -11.24 3.38
N GLY A 45 -7.52 -11.08 2.44
CA GLY A 45 -6.36 -10.21 2.58
C GLY A 45 -6.76 -8.79 2.17
N ASP A 46 -6.83 -7.87 3.12
CA ASP A 46 -7.37 -6.53 2.89
C ASP A 46 -6.31 -5.46 3.07
N ILE A 47 -6.06 -4.67 2.03
CA ILE A 47 -5.17 -3.51 2.07
C ILE A 47 -5.89 -2.34 2.73
N SER A 48 -5.34 -1.83 3.82
CA SER A 48 -5.92 -0.71 4.57
C SER A 48 -4.85 0.31 4.98
N ASN A 49 -5.05 1.56 4.63
CA ASN A 49 -4.27 2.68 5.15
C ASN A 49 -5.11 3.65 6.01
N MET A 50 -6.34 3.24 6.31
CA MET A 50 -7.34 3.92 7.13
C MET A 50 -8.07 2.89 8.01
N ASN A 51 -8.68 3.35 9.09
CA ASN A 51 -9.37 2.49 10.08
C ASN A 51 -10.87 2.27 9.83
N HIS A 52 -11.44 2.78 8.74
CA HIS A 52 -12.89 2.76 8.47
C HIS A 52 -13.47 1.33 8.42
N THR A 53 -12.69 0.35 7.96
CA THR A 53 -13.12 -1.05 7.85
C THR A 53 -13.08 -1.80 9.19
N PHE A 54 -12.31 -1.35 10.18
CA PHE A 54 -12.02 -2.11 11.40
C PHE A 54 -13.24 -2.44 12.25
N PRO A 55 -14.20 -1.53 12.50
CA PRO A 55 -15.41 -1.86 13.23
C PRO A 55 -16.28 -2.93 12.57
N PHE A 56 -16.23 -3.01 11.24
CA PHE A 56 -16.94 -4.03 10.46
C PHE A 56 -16.22 -5.36 10.52
N LYS A 57 -14.89 -5.39 10.36
CA LYS A 57 -14.07 -6.60 10.47
C LYS A 57 -14.31 -7.32 11.79
N LEU A 58 -14.36 -6.60 12.91
CA LEU A 58 -14.61 -7.17 14.24
C LEU A 58 -15.98 -7.88 14.37
N LYS A 59 -16.96 -7.50 13.57
CA LYS A 59 -18.32 -8.07 13.56
C LYS A 59 -18.57 -9.03 12.40
N SER A 60 -17.66 -9.07 11.43
CA SER A 60 -17.78 -9.84 10.21
C SER A 60 -17.76 -11.34 10.46
N LYS A 61 -18.40 -12.09 9.59
CA LYS A 61 -18.27 -13.57 9.50
C LYS A 61 -16.98 -13.99 8.79
N LEU A 62 -16.35 -13.09 8.03
CA LEU A 62 -15.08 -13.33 7.33
C LEU A 62 -13.90 -13.28 8.30
N GLN A 63 -12.83 -13.96 7.96
CA GLN A 63 -11.52 -13.78 8.59
C GLN A 63 -10.73 -12.73 7.79
N TYR A 64 -10.13 -11.76 8.46
CA TYR A 64 -9.33 -10.73 7.80
C TYR A 64 -7.86 -10.85 8.18
N TYR A 65 -7.01 -10.79 7.15
CA TYR A 65 -5.61 -10.42 7.30
C TYR A 65 -5.45 -8.98 6.79
N THR A 66 -5.27 -8.04 7.70
CA THR A 66 -5.15 -6.62 7.34
C THR A 66 -3.70 -6.26 7.04
N PHE A 67 -3.43 -5.93 5.79
CA PHE A 67 -2.18 -5.33 5.35
C PHE A 67 -2.27 -3.81 5.54
N VAL A 68 -1.67 -3.31 6.62
CA VAL A 68 -1.64 -1.86 6.86
C VAL A 68 -0.53 -1.27 6.00
N GLU A 69 -0.94 -0.51 5.00
CA GLU A 69 -0.08 -0.05 3.93
C GLU A 69 0.56 1.30 4.25
N TYR A 70 1.88 1.36 4.19
CA TYR A 70 2.71 2.52 4.47
C TYR A 70 3.29 3.08 3.18
N PHE A 71 3.25 4.41 3.01
CA PHE A 71 3.89 5.12 1.91
C PHE A 71 4.16 6.59 2.27
N ASP A 72 5.25 7.15 1.77
CA ASP A 72 5.66 8.54 1.94
C ASP A 72 6.01 9.23 0.62
N MET A 73 5.64 8.60 -0.50
CA MET A 73 5.83 9.11 -1.87
C MET A 73 7.31 9.42 -2.20
N LEU A 74 8.25 8.59 -1.69
CA LEU A 74 9.69 8.82 -1.84
C LEU A 74 10.14 10.22 -1.35
N ASN A 75 9.39 10.82 -0.42
CA ASN A 75 9.70 12.14 0.14
C ASN A 75 10.10 12.05 1.61
N PRO A 76 11.39 12.08 1.95
CA PRO A 76 11.87 11.96 3.32
C PRO A 76 11.32 12.99 4.28
N SER A 77 10.88 14.16 3.78
CA SER A 77 10.28 15.20 4.63
C SER A 77 8.87 14.82 5.14
N TRP A 78 8.24 13.83 4.54
CA TRP A 78 6.93 13.34 4.94
C TRP A 78 7.01 12.11 5.86
N THR A 79 8.15 11.43 5.88
CA THR A 79 8.33 10.12 6.52
C THR A 79 7.94 10.13 8.00
N GLU A 80 8.41 11.09 8.81
CA GLU A 80 8.06 11.16 10.23
C GLU A 80 6.54 11.29 10.46
N ARG A 81 5.87 12.14 9.70
CA ARG A 81 4.43 12.35 9.80
C ARG A 81 3.67 11.08 9.44
N VAL A 82 4.04 10.41 8.35
CA VAL A 82 3.32 9.21 7.89
C VAL A 82 3.59 8.00 8.78
N ILE A 83 4.79 7.87 9.36
CA ILE A 83 5.08 6.86 10.39
C ILE A 83 4.10 6.99 11.56
N LYS A 84 3.92 8.19 12.09
CA LYS A 84 2.98 8.42 13.20
C LYS A 84 1.55 8.05 12.82
N GLN A 85 1.10 8.45 11.64
CA GLN A 85 -0.23 8.16 11.13
C GLN A 85 -0.45 6.65 10.95
N TYR A 86 0.44 5.96 10.25
CA TYR A 86 0.25 4.54 9.93
C TYR A 86 0.49 3.64 11.13
N ASN A 87 1.38 3.99 12.06
CA ASN A 87 1.51 3.28 13.33
C ASN A 87 0.22 3.36 14.15
N GLN A 88 -0.50 4.48 14.12
CA GLN A 88 -1.82 4.57 14.74
C GLN A 88 -2.79 3.59 14.07
N VAL A 89 -2.90 3.61 12.74
CA VAL A 89 -3.77 2.68 11.99
C VAL A 89 -3.39 1.23 12.29
N TYR A 90 -2.09 0.92 12.30
CA TYR A 90 -1.61 -0.42 12.63
C TYR A 90 -2.04 -0.87 14.03
N ASN A 91 -1.90 -0.01 15.03
CA ASN A 91 -2.27 -0.34 16.41
C ASN A 91 -3.78 -0.55 16.59
N GLU A 92 -4.60 0.16 15.82
CA GLU A 92 -6.06 0.04 15.83
C GLU A 92 -6.57 -1.16 15.02
N ALA A 93 -5.78 -1.70 14.07
CA ALA A 93 -6.20 -2.81 13.22
C ALA A 93 -6.46 -4.08 14.06
N PRO A 94 -7.56 -4.82 13.80
CA PRO A 94 -7.91 -6.03 14.54
C PRO A 94 -6.79 -7.08 14.52
N SER A 95 -6.46 -7.63 15.72
CA SER A 95 -5.49 -8.71 15.89
C SER A 95 -5.88 -9.51 17.14
N ASP A 96 -6.84 -10.41 17.01
CA ASP A 96 -7.51 -11.11 18.10
C ASP A 96 -7.45 -12.65 17.98
N GLY A 97 -6.52 -13.17 17.16
CA GLY A 97 -6.38 -14.59 16.87
C GLY A 97 -7.23 -15.06 15.68
N ARG A 98 -8.41 -14.46 15.45
CA ARG A 98 -9.22 -14.65 14.25
C ARG A 98 -8.77 -13.71 13.13
N HIS A 99 -8.51 -12.48 13.47
CA HIS A 99 -7.99 -11.46 12.58
C HIS A 99 -6.49 -11.28 12.82
N ARG A 100 -5.76 -11.00 11.75
CA ARG A 100 -4.32 -10.74 11.77
C ARG A 100 -4.02 -9.43 11.06
N ARG A 101 -2.83 -8.88 11.33
CA ARG A 101 -2.34 -7.67 10.67
C ARG A 101 -0.84 -7.74 10.45
N SER A 102 -0.37 -6.98 9.48
CA SER A 102 1.04 -6.64 9.28
C SER A 102 1.19 -5.22 8.74
N ALA A 103 2.34 -4.61 8.96
CA ALA A 103 2.75 -3.41 8.27
C ALA A 103 3.32 -3.80 6.90
N VAL A 104 2.92 -3.12 5.83
CA VAL A 104 3.39 -3.44 4.48
C VAL A 104 3.79 -2.19 3.71
N PRO A 105 4.84 -2.24 2.87
CA PRO A 105 5.11 -1.17 1.92
C PRO A 105 4.07 -1.19 0.79
N HIS A 106 3.63 -0.02 0.34
CA HIS A 106 2.71 0.07 -0.80
C HIS A 106 3.37 -0.43 -2.08
N ALA A 107 4.39 0.26 -2.55
CA ALA A 107 5.11 -0.06 -3.78
C ALA A 107 6.52 0.55 -3.74
N PRO A 108 7.50 0.05 -4.51
CA PRO A 108 8.85 0.60 -4.53
C PRO A 108 8.87 2.10 -4.78
N TYR A 109 8.06 2.55 -5.73
CA TYR A 109 7.98 3.96 -6.15
C TYR A 109 7.34 4.90 -5.10
N SER A 110 6.92 4.41 -3.95
CA SER A 110 6.22 5.24 -2.95
C SER A 110 6.74 5.11 -1.52
N VAL A 111 7.82 4.37 -1.29
CA VAL A 111 8.33 4.06 0.05
C VAL A 111 9.82 4.37 0.13
N THR A 112 10.21 5.27 1.05
CA THR A 112 11.63 5.56 1.29
C THR A 112 12.33 4.43 2.07
N PRO A 113 13.69 4.34 2.02
CA PRO A 113 14.45 3.36 2.81
C PRO A 113 14.12 3.42 4.30
N VAL A 114 14.03 4.61 4.87
CA VAL A 114 13.70 4.81 6.30
C VAL A 114 12.33 4.25 6.63
N LEU A 115 11.37 4.35 5.73
CA LEU A 115 10.03 3.81 5.95
C LEU A 115 10.01 2.28 5.84
N PHE A 116 10.84 1.68 4.98
CA PHE A 116 11.07 0.23 4.97
C PHE A 116 11.64 -0.27 6.31
N ASP A 117 12.62 0.43 6.88
CA ASP A 117 13.18 0.07 8.20
C ASP A 117 12.10 0.03 9.28
N VAL A 118 11.20 1.02 9.30
CA VAL A 118 10.07 1.06 10.26
C VAL A 118 9.13 -0.12 10.04
N ILE A 119 8.78 -0.43 8.79
CA ILE A 119 7.92 -1.57 8.44
C ILE A 119 8.56 -2.89 8.93
N ASN A 120 9.86 -3.06 8.69
CA ASN A 120 10.58 -4.26 9.14
C ASN A 120 10.57 -4.40 10.66
N ILE A 121 10.74 -3.31 11.42
CA ILE A 121 10.73 -3.31 12.90
C ILE A 121 9.33 -3.61 13.46
N VAL A 122 8.27 -3.13 12.81
CA VAL A 122 6.86 -3.30 13.28
C VAL A 122 6.41 -4.76 13.12
N ASN A 123 6.91 -5.47 12.13
CA ASN A 123 6.56 -6.85 11.84
C ASN A 123 7.32 -7.85 12.74
N ASN A 124 6.86 -9.09 12.72
CA ASN A 124 7.50 -10.22 13.39
C ASN A 124 7.56 -11.43 12.44
N GLU A 125 8.24 -12.52 12.85
CA GLU A 125 8.45 -13.73 12.05
C GLU A 125 7.18 -14.39 11.48
N GLN A 126 6.01 -14.12 12.07
CA GLN A 126 4.72 -14.64 11.61
C GLN A 126 4.01 -13.71 10.63
N SER A 127 4.53 -12.51 10.42
CA SER A 127 3.96 -11.53 9.50
C SER A 127 4.08 -12.00 8.05
N VAL A 128 3.07 -11.66 7.26
CA VAL A 128 3.10 -11.75 5.81
C VAL A 128 3.13 -10.33 5.27
N VAL A 129 4.06 -10.02 4.40
CA VAL A 129 4.19 -8.70 3.78
C VAL A 129 3.63 -8.74 2.36
N SER A 130 3.00 -7.67 1.93
CA SER A 130 2.53 -7.46 0.55
C SER A 130 3.22 -6.25 -0.04
N LEU A 131 3.60 -6.32 -1.31
CA LEU A 131 4.21 -5.22 -2.06
C LEU A 131 3.67 -5.22 -3.48
N HIS A 132 3.13 -4.10 -3.95
CA HIS A 132 2.90 -3.89 -5.39
C HIS A 132 4.25 -3.73 -6.07
N ASN A 133 4.54 -4.56 -7.07
CA ASN A 133 5.87 -4.65 -7.65
C ASN A 133 5.82 -4.89 -9.16
N GLU A 134 6.67 -4.20 -9.89
CA GLU A 134 6.81 -4.33 -11.34
C GLU A 134 5.46 -4.33 -12.07
N GLU A 135 4.61 -3.35 -11.72
CA GLU A 135 3.26 -3.22 -12.25
C GLU A 135 3.27 -2.58 -13.64
N THR A 136 4.19 -1.66 -13.91
CA THR A 136 4.29 -0.94 -15.18
C THR A 136 5.73 -0.64 -15.57
N THR A 137 5.99 -0.44 -16.90
CA THR A 137 7.29 0.01 -17.41
C THR A 137 7.74 1.33 -16.79
N ALA A 138 6.81 2.24 -16.47
CA ALA A 138 7.12 3.53 -15.84
C ALA A 138 7.78 3.39 -14.47
N GLU A 139 7.49 2.31 -13.74
CA GLU A 139 8.14 1.99 -12.49
C GLU A 139 9.64 1.72 -12.71
N ASN A 140 9.96 0.87 -13.68
CA ASN A 140 11.35 0.58 -14.02
C ASN A 140 12.08 1.79 -14.60
N GLU A 141 11.44 2.65 -15.41
CA GLU A 141 12.02 3.91 -15.90
C GLU A 141 12.43 4.83 -14.73
N LEU A 142 11.60 4.92 -13.69
CA LEU A 142 11.92 5.69 -12.48
C LEU A 142 13.20 5.17 -11.80
N PHE A 143 13.31 3.86 -11.58
CA PHE A 143 14.41 3.27 -10.83
C PHE A 143 15.70 3.12 -11.66
N MET A 144 15.58 2.92 -12.96
CA MET A 144 16.75 2.84 -13.81
C MET A 144 17.41 4.19 -14.10
N SER A 145 16.63 5.25 -14.31
CA SER A 145 17.16 6.53 -14.80
C SER A 145 16.45 7.78 -14.30
N LYS A 146 15.54 7.65 -13.32
CA LYS A 146 14.72 8.77 -12.82
C LYS A 146 14.01 9.50 -13.96
N SER A 147 13.31 8.72 -14.79
CA SER A 147 12.58 9.21 -15.97
C SER A 147 11.16 8.63 -16.02
N GLY A 148 10.42 9.01 -17.05
CA GLY A 148 9.10 8.43 -17.33
C GLY A 148 7.96 9.02 -16.52
N GLY A 149 6.81 8.39 -16.64
CA GLY A 149 5.53 8.93 -16.19
C GLY A 149 5.41 9.14 -14.67
N PHE A 150 6.16 8.40 -13.84
CA PHE A 150 6.16 8.65 -12.40
C PHE A 150 6.86 9.96 -12.02
N VAL A 151 7.90 10.38 -12.73
CA VAL A 151 8.52 11.69 -12.49
C VAL A 151 7.51 12.81 -12.75
N ASP A 152 6.79 12.74 -13.88
CA ASP A 152 5.73 13.70 -14.20
C ASP A 152 4.60 13.67 -13.17
N PHE A 153 4.22 12.48 -12.72
CA PHE A 153 3.19 12.33 -11.69
C PHE A 153 3.58 13.01 -10.40
N TYR A 154 4.79 12.77 -9.89
CA TYR A 154 5.28 13.38 -8.66
C TYR A 154 5.40 14.90 -8.77
N ASN A 155 5.84 15.41 -9.91
CA ASN A 155 5.87 16.85 -10.18
C ASN A 155 4.48 17.47 -10.07
N THR A 156 3.42 16.79 -10.55
CA THR A 156 2.03 17.27 -10.41
C THR A 156 1.55 17.32 -8.95
N LEU A 157 2.18 16.55 -8.06
CA LEU A 157 1.91 16.56 -6.62
C LEU A 157 2.79 17.55 -5.83
N GLY A 158 3.64 18.30 -6.51
CA GLY A 158 4.62 19.20 -5.88
C GLY A 158 5.77 18.46 -5.20
N ASN A 159 6.02 17.22 -5.58
CA ASN A 159 7.13 16.39 -5.10
C ASN A 159 8.15 16.19 -6.22
N GLU A 160 9.22 16.96 -6.22
CA GLU A 160 10.24 16.96 -7.29
C GLU A 160 11.23 15.78 -7.20
N LEU A 161 11.04 14.83 -6.29
CA LEU A 161 11.93 13.68 -6.06
C LEU A 161 13.41 14.09 -5.86
N ASN A 162 13.69 15.26 -5.29
CA ASN A 162 15.05 15.81 -5.20
C ASN A 162 16.03 14.91 -4.44
N GLN A 163 15.52 14.13 -3.48
CA GLN A 163 16.33 13.23 -2.65
C GLN A 163 16.33 11.78 -3.15
N PHE A 164 15.57 11.47 -4.21
CA PHE A 164 15.56 10.16 -4.82
C PHE A 164 16.65 10.07 -5.90
N ASN A 165 17.52 9.07 -5.78
CA ASN A 165 18.51 8.72 -6.80
C ASN A 165 18.15 7.39 -7.45
N PRO A 166 18.16 7.30 -8.78
CA PRO A 166 17.93 6.04 -9.48
C PRO A 166 19.06 5.06 -9.17
N ILE A 167 18.73 3.77 -9.10
CA ILE A 167 19.69 2.71 -8.78
C ILE A 167 20.29 2.03 -10.01
N GLY A 168 19.84 2.39 -11.21
CA GLY A 168 20.28 1.78 -12.47
C GLY A 168 19.81 0.33 -12.70
N GLN A 169 18.82 -0.12 -11.91
CA GLN A 169 18.24 -1.46 -11.96
C GLN A 169 16.71 -1.36 -11.87
N SER A 170 15.99 -2.48 -12.10
CA SER A 170 14.54 -2.50 -11.93
C SER A 170 14.13 -2.30 -10.47
N SER A 171 12.87 -1.89 -10.27
CA SER A 171 12.31 -1.52 -8.96
C SER A 171 12.39 -2.62 -7.91
N ILE A 172 12.33 -3.89 -8.32
CA ILE A 172 12.42 -5.03 -7.39
C ILE A 172 13.75 -5.05 -6.64
N HIS A 173 14.86 -4.63 -7.27
CA HIS A 173 16.17 -4.59 -6.61
C HIS A 173 16.19 -3.60 -5.47
N TYR A 174 15.55 -2.42 -5.65
CA TYR A 174 15.38 -1.46 -4.56
C TYR A 174 14.58 -2.06 -3.38
N SER A 175 13.49 -2.75 -3.68
CA SER A 175 12.68 -3.36 -2.61
C SER A 175 13.41 -4.48 -1.89
N LEU A 176 14.11 -5.36 -2.61
CA LEU A 176 14.86 -6.47 -2.01
C LEU A 176 16.04 -5.98 -1.15
N GLU A 177 16.60 -4.81 -1.45
CA GLU A 177 17.67 -4.21 -0.65
C GLU A 177 17.16 -3.73 0.72
N HIS A 178 15.89 -3.31 0.81
CA HIS A 178 15.34 -2.67 2.01
C HIS A 178 14.35 -3.54 2.80
N MET A 179 13.77 -4.56 2.20
CA MET A 179 12.83 -5.46 2.87
C MET A 179 13.52 -6.52 3.72
N ASP A 180 12.87 -6.93 4.82
CA ASP A 180 13.27 -8.14 5.55
C ASP A 180 12.90 -9.40 4.75
N LEU A 181 13.89 -10.01 4.11
CA LEU A 181 13.72 -11.19 3.26
C LEU A 181 13.44 -12.49 4.05
N ASN A 182 13.47 -12.47 5.37
CA ASN A 182 13.05 -13.59 6.20
C ASN A 182 11.52 -13.69 6.33
N LEU A 183 10.81 -12.61 6.03
CA LEU A 183 9.35 -12.59 6.06
C LEU A 183 8.75 -13.17 4.77
N ARG A 184 7.61 -13.84 4.92
CA ARG A 184 6.83 -14.28 3.75
C ARG A 184 6.28 -13.07 3.03
N THR A 185 6.61 -12.92 1.76
CA THR A 185 6.25 -11.76 0.95
C THR A 185 5.35 -12.17 -0.23
N LEU A 186 4.28 -11.43 -0.39
CA LEU A 186 3.41 -11.46 -1.57
C LEU A 186 3.85 -10.34 -2.52
N LEU A 187 4.50 -10.69 -3.61
CA LEU A 187 4.79 -9.75 -4.69
C LEU A 187 3.58 -9.69 -5.61
N VAL A 188 2.89 -8.57 -5.60
CA VAL A 188 1.65 -8.35 -6.36
C VAL A 188 2.00 -7.74 -7.71
N HIS A 189 1.30 -8.15 -8.76
CA HIS A 189 1.51 -7.85 -10.17
C HIS A 189 2.64 -8.65 -10.81
N ASN A 190 3.91 -8.26 -10.70
CA ASN A 190 5.07 -8.89 -11.37
C ASN A 190 4.82 -9.12 -12.87
N THR A 191 4.39 -8.08 -13.56
CA THR A 191 3.98 -8.14 -14.98
C THR A 191 5.08 -7.71 -15.94
N MET A 192 6.19 -7.18 -15.41
CA MET A 192 7.32 -6.66 -16.17
C MET A 192 8.55 -7.58 -16.07
#